data_145cafb2564bd9fcaf99526c284a3b15
#
_entry.id   145cafb2564bd9fcaf99526c284a3b15
#
_cell.length_a   1.000
_cell.length_b   1.000
_cell.length_c   1.000
_cell.angle_alpha   90.00
_cell.angle_beta   90.00
_cell.angle_gamma   90.00
#
_symmetry.space_group_name_H-M   'P 1'
#
loop_
_entity.id
_entity.type
_entity.pdbx_description
1 polymer ?
#
loop_
_entity_poly.entity_id
_entity_poly.type
_entity_poly.pdbx_seq_one_letter_code
_entity_poly.pdbx_strand_id
1 'polypeptide(L)'
;IDILKVLAHRGPLKLTHIMYKANVNCSVLKEYLDFLIKQTLVEERTVGKRRVVYAITQRGIIVLKYFRELKQVLPIVEEARNRTPIPY
;
A
#
# COMPACT_ATOMS: atom_id res chain seq x y z
N ILE A 1 -2.45 -1.58 -1.19
CA ILE A 1 -1.07 -2.05 -1.08
C ILE A 1 -0.16 -1.34 -2.06
N ASP A 2 -0.66 -1.09 -3.26
CA ASP A 2 0.13 -0.31 -4.23
C ASP A 2 0.47 1.07 -3.69
N ILE A 3 -0.42 1.65 -2.90
CA ILE A 3 -0.18 2.94 -2.28
C ILE A 3 1.00 2.85 -1.30
N LEU A 4 1.04 1.80 -0.50
CA LEU A 4 2.16 1.61 0.43
C LEU A 4 3.48 1.46 -0.31
N LYS A 5 3.48 0.72 -1.41
CA LYS A 5 4.68 0.57 -2.24
C LYS A 5 5.14 1.90 -2.80
N VAL A 6 4.21 2.69 -3.31
CA VAL A 6 4.52 3.99 -3.88
C VAL A 6 5.14 4.90 -2.82
N LEU A 7 4.54 4.95 -1.64
CA LEU A 7 5.04 5.77 -0.55
C LEU A 7 6.40 5.29 -0.05
N ALA A 8 6.62 3.97 -0.03
CA ALA A 8 7.89 3.41 0.39
C ALA A 8 9.02 3.75 -0.58
N HIS A 9 8.72 3.75 -1.88
CA HIS A 9 9.73 4.03 -2.90
C HIS A 9 9.97 5.52 -3.12
N ARG A 10 8.91 6.32 -3.06
CA ARG A 10 9.00 7.74 -3.40
C ARG A 10 9.13 8.65 -2.18
N GLY A 11 8.83 8.13 -0.99
CA GLY A 11 8.76 8.94 0.21
C GLY A 11 7.44 9.68 0.31
N PRO A 12 7.36 10.73 1.15
CA PRO A 12 6.11 11.48 1.32
C PRO A 12 5.64 12.11 0.01
N LEU A 13 4.36 11.94 -0.29
CA LEU A 13 3.77 12.43 -1.53
C LEU A 13 2.45 13.13 -1.27
N LYS A 14 2.12 14.08 -2.14
CA LYS A 14 0.82 14.74 -2.16
C LYS A 14 -0.23 13.78 -2.69
N LEU A 15 -1.48 14.06 -2.34
CA LEU A 15 -2.62 13.28 -2.80
C LEU A 15 -2.64 13.12 -4.33
N THR A 16 -2.42 14.22 -5.05
CA THR A 16 -2.44 14.20 -6.52
C THR A 16 -1.36 13.32 -7.11
N HIS A 17 -0.19 13.30 -6.50
CA HIS A 17 0.89 12.44 -6.95
C HIS A 17 0.57 10.96 -6.71
N ILE A 18 -0.04 10.65 -5.58
CA ILE A 18 -0.44 9.28 -5.29
C ILE A 18 -1.51 8.81 -6.27
N MET A 19 -2.49 9.68 -6.55
CA MET A 19 -3.53 9.39 -7.55
C MET A 19 -2.93 9.03 -8.90
N TYR A 20 -1.98 9.84 -9.32
CA TYR A 20 -1.34 9.66 -10.60
C TYR A 20 -0.57 8.34 -10.67
N LYS A 21 0.20 8.04 -9.62
CA LYS A 21 1.03 6.85 -9.58
C LYS A 21 0.23 5.56 -9.39
N ALA A 22 -0.82 5.62 -8.58
CA ALA A 22 -1.65 4.45 -8.30
C ALA A 22 -2.77 4.26 -9.30
N ASN A 23 -3.02 5.26 -10.14
CA ASN A 23 -4.05 5.23 -11.17
C ASN A 23 -5.44 4.94 -10.60
N VAL A 24 -5.80 5.65 -9.54
CA VAL A 24 -7.11 5.54 -8.90
C VAL A 24 -7.76 6.91 -8.84
N ASN A 25 -9.09 6.96 -8.73
CA ASN A 25 -9.77 8.24 -8.62
C ASN A 25 -9.67 8.78 -7.19
N CYS A 26 -9.96 10.08 -7.05
CA CYS A 26 -9.77 10.80 -5.80
C CYS A 26 -10.62 10.24 -4.65
N SER A 27 -11.87 9.92 -4.92
CA SER A 27 -12.80 9.43 -3.89
C SER A 27 -12.32 8.10 -3.30
N VAL A 28 -11.96 7.18 -4.18
CA VAL A 28 -11.47 5.87 -3.77
C VAL A 28 -10.16 6.00 -3.00
N LEU A 29 -9.28 6.87 -3.50
CA LEU A 29 -7.98 7.07 -2.86
C LEU A 29 -8.13 7.65 -1.45
N LYS A 30 -9.01 8.63 -1.27
CA LYS A 30 -9.23 9.22 0.04
C LYS A 30 -9.76 8.21 1.04
N GLU A 31 -10.70 7.38 0.63
CA GLU A 31 -11.22 6.33 1.49
C GLU A 31 -10.13 5.34 1.88
N TYR A 32 -9.32 4.98 0.93
CA TYR A 32 -8.23 4.05 1.16
C TYR A 32 -7.19 4.65 2.11
N LEU A 33 -6.82 5.92 1.88
CA LEU A 33 -5.87 6.60 2.74
C LEU A 33 -6.40 6.75 4.16
N ASP A 34 -7.67 7.09 4.31
CA ASP A 34 -8.30 7.18 5.63
C ASP A 34 -8.21 5.84 6.36
N PHE A 35 -8.46 4.76 5.65
CA PHE A 35 -8.34 3.42 6.21
C PHE A 35 -6.90 3.15 6.67
N LEU A 36 -5.93 3.45 5.81
CA LEU A 36 -4.51 3.24 6.13
C LEU A 36 -4.05 4.09 7.30
N ILE A 37 -4.55 5.31 7.39
CA ILE A 37 -4.25 6.20 8.51
C ILE A 37 -4.83 5.65 9.82
N LYS A 38 -6.06 5.15 9.78
CA LYS A 38 -6.68 4.53 10.95
C LYS A 38 -5.91 3.30 11.43
N GLN A 39 -5.32 2.57 10.50
CA GLN A 39 -4.49 1.41 10.82
C GLN A 39 -3.06 1.79 11.19
N THR A 40 -2.75 3.08 11.22
CA THR A 40 -1.41 3.61 11.48
C THR A 40 -0.34 3.12 10.51
N LEU A 41 -0.74 2.78 9.30
CA LEU A 41 0.17 2.36 8.24
C LEU A 41 0.68 3.54 7.43
N VAL A 42 -0.10 4.62 7.40
CA VAL A 42 0.23 5.85 6.70
C VAL A 42 -0.04 7.00 7.67
N GLU A 43 0.76 8.05 7.57
CA GLU A 43 0.52 9.25 8.35
C GLU A 43 0.40 10.45 7.43
N GLU A 44 -0.39 11.42 7.87
CA GLU A 44 -0.59 12.68 7.19
C GLU A 44 0.35 13.70 7.80
N ARG A 45 1.14 14.37 6.98
CA ARG A 45 2.06 15.39 7.44
C ARG A 45 1.76 16.71 6.76
N THR A 46 1.82 17.79 7.52
CA THR A 46 1.69 19.14 6.97
C THR A 46 3.08 19.71 6.76
N VAL A 47 3.38 20.06 5.51
CA VAL A 47 4.65 20.66 5.15
C VAL A 47 4.40 22.10 4.75
N GLY A 48 5.05 23.05 5.42
CA GLY A 48 4.82 24.46 5.19
C GLY A 48 3.45 24.88 5.69
N LYS A 49 2.84 25.87 5.03
CA LYS A 49 1.59 26.46 5.51
C LYS A 49 0.33 25.73 5.04
N ARG A 50 0.37 25.05 3.92
CA ARG A 50 -0.86 24.44 3.34
C ARG A 50 -0.64 23.13 2.61
N ARG A 51 0.55 22.60 2.64
CA ARG A 51 0.82 21.35 1.91
C ARG A 51 0.64 20.16 2.82
N VAL A 52 -0.22 19.28 2.40
CA VAL A 52 -0.42 18.00 3.09
C VAL A 52 0.20 16.91 2.25
N VAL A 53 1.05 16.11 2.86
CA VAL A 53 1.64 14.96 2.22
C VAL A 53 1.35 13.72 3.05
N TYR A 54 1.36 12.58 2.40
CA TYR A 54 1.13 11.30 3.04
C TYR A 54 2.41 10.50 3.02
N ALA A 55 2.75 9.90 4.14
CA ALA A 55 3.99 9.16 4.29
C ALA A 55 3.71 7.80 4.90
N ILE A 56 4.48 6.81 4.50
CA ILE A 56 4.39 5.49 5.10
C ILE A 56 5.01 5.53 6.49
N THR A 57 4.35 4.89 7.45
CA THR A 57 4.87 4.78 8.81
C THR A 57 5.79 3.57 8.90
N GLN A 58 6.50 3.47 10.03
CA GLN A 58 7.33 2.29 10.28
C GLN A 58 6.48 1.02 10.28
N ARG A 59 5.29 1.09 10.86
CA ARG A 59 4.33 -0.01 10.84
C ARG A 59 3.94 -0.37 9.41
N GLY A 60 3.74 0.63 8.56
CA GLY A 60 3.44 0.42 7.15
C GLY A 60 4.57 -0.28 6.42
N ILE A 61 5.80 0.08 6.73
CA ILE A 61 6.97 -0.58 6.15
C ILE A 61 7.03 -2.05 6.55
N ILE A 62 6.75 -2.34 7.81
CA ILE A 62 6.72 -3.71 8.32
C ILE A 62 5.65 -4.54 7.62
N VAL A 63 4.46 -3.98 7.48
CA VAL A 63 3.36 -4.64 6.78
C VAL A 63 3.72 -4.92 5.33
N LEU A 64 4.32 -3.93 4.67
CA LEU A 64 4.74 -4.08 3.28
C LEU A 64 5.80 -5.17 3.13
N LYS A 65 6.70 -5.26 4.09
CA LYS A 65 7.71 -6.31 4.11
C LYS A 65 7.08 -7.70 4.24
N TYR A 66 6.10 -7.84 5.13
CA TYR A 66 5.36 -9.08 5.28
C TYR A 66 4.65 -9.48 4.00
N PHE A 67 4.02 -8.53 3.35
CA PHE A 67 3.36 -8.79 2.07
C PHE A 67 4.35 -9.26 1.02
N ARG A 68 5.52 -8.67 1.01
CA ARG A 68 6.56 -9.07 0.05
C ARG A 68 7.00 -10.51 0.31
N GLU A 69 7.16 -10.89 1.56
CA GLU A 69 7.51 -12.25 1.95
C GLU A 69 6.39 -13.24 1.58
N LEU A 70 5.14 -12.86 1.83
CA LEU A 70 3.99 -13.68 1.46
C LEU A 70 3.91 -13.90 -0.04
N LYS A 71 4.21 -12.87 -0.83
CA LYS A 71 4.22 -13.01 -2.28
C LYS A 71 5.27 -13.98 -2.79
N GLN A 72 6.35 -14.15 -2.05
CA GLN A 72 7.37 -15.12 -2.40
C GLN A 72 6.90 -16.55 -2.13
N VAL A 73 6.04 -16.72 -1.13
CA VAL A 73 5.53 -18.04 -0.75
C VAL A 73 4.25 -18.39 -1.51
N LEU A 74 3.34 -17.44 -1.65
CA LEU A 74 2.05 -17.68 -2.28
C LEU A 74 2.12 -18.24 -3.70
N PRO A 75 3.00 -17.78 -4.57
CA PRO A 75 3.10 -18.37 -5.90
C PRO A 75 3.41 -19.87 -5.89
N ILE A 76 4.21 -20.29 -4.92
CA ILE A 76 4.52 -21.71 -4.78
C ILE A 76 3.28 -22.51 -4.36
N VAL A 77 2.52 -21.97 -3.41
CA VAL A 77 1.29 -22.59 -2.94
C VAL A 77 0.24 -22.65 -4.05
N GLU A 78 0.07 -21.54 -4.77
CA GLU A 78 -0.87 -21.48 -5.88
C GLU A 78 -0.50 -22.44 -6.99
N GLU A 79 0.78 -22.53 -7.30
CA GLU A 79 1.28 -23.44 -8.31
C GLU A 79 1.01 -24.90 -7.93
N ALA A 80 1.23 -25.21 -6.67
CA ALA A 80 0.92 -26.55 -6.15
C ALA A 80 -0.56 -26.85 -6.25
N ARG A 81 -1.42 -25.88 -5.95
CA ARG A 81 -2.87 -26.04 -6.10
C ARG A 81 -3.28 -26.30 -7.54
N ASN A 82 -2.68 -25.56 -8.45
CA ASN A 82 -3.02 -25.67 -9.86
C ASN A 82 -2.55 -27.00 -10.46
N ARG A 83 -1.45 -27.51 -9.97
CA ARG A 83 -0.88 -28.77 -10.45
C ARG A 83 -1.59 -29.98 -9.89
N THR A 84 -2.06 -29.88 -8.68
CA THR A 84 -2.71 -30.98 -8.01
C THR A 84 -4.21 -30.84 -8.19
N PRO A 85 -4.85 -31.67 -9.00
CA PRO A 85 -6.29 -31.63 -9.11
C PRO A 85 -6.87 -31.94 -7.74
N ILE A 86 -7.59 -30.98 -7.23
CA ILE A 86 -8.23 -31.13 -5.94
C ILE A 86 -9.29 -32.19 -6.06
N PRO A 87 -9.20 -33.24 -5.29
CA PRO A 87 -10.12 -34.39 -5.45
C PRO A 87 -11.52 -34.10 -4.91
N TYR A 88 -11.85 -32.85 -4.78
CA TYR A 88 -13.18 -32.46 -4.31
C TYR A 88 -13.58 -31.09 -4.78
#